data_a7bf91a4e5e94e2153f30dc6d7d7fa88
#
_entry.id   a7bf91a4e5e94e2153f30dc6d7d7fa88
#
_cell.length_a   1.000
_cell.length_b   1.000
_cell.length_c   1.000
_cell.angle_alpha   90.00
_cell.angle_beta   90.00
_cell.angle_gamma   90.00
#
_symmetry.space_group_name_H-M   'P 1'
#
loop_
_entity.id
_entity.type
_entity.pdbx_description
1 polymer ?
#
loop_
_entity_poly.entity_id
_entity_poly.type
_entity_poly.pdbx_seq_one_letter_code
_entity_poly.pdbx_strand_id
1 'polypeptide(L)'
;CIDACKFKALIIEKLRPTCALPDIKGYKGIWVFLEQKNGKIQSVSYELLGKSQELAKKLNCDVSGILIGNNMDDQLNDIIHRGADNIYLVQAPELQNFQDEPYTNIFLKLIEKYKPEIILCGATAIGRSLISRVAVNIKVGLTADCTGLDIEPNKKILLQTRPAFGGNIMATIISPNYRPQMATVRHKVMQPMEPDTKRKGKIIRENFDASLYVSRTKLLEIVE
;
A
#
# COMPACT_ATOMS: atom_id res chain seq x y z
N CYS A 1 31.87 -18.80 3.54
CA CYS A 1 32.45 -17.49 3.96
C CYS A 1 33.01 -17.55 5.38
N ILE A 2 32.43 -18.34 6.30
CA ILE A 2 32.92 -18.43 7.69
C ILE A 2 34.26 -19.13 7.73
N ASP A 3 34.37 -20.28 7.10
CA ASP A 3 35.60 -21.06 7.03
C ASP A 3 36.73 -20.34 6.27
N ALA A 4 36.38 -19.39 5.40
CA ALA A 4 37.32 -18.58 4.65
C ALA A 4 37.82 -17.34 5.41
N CYS A 5 37.24 -17.02 6.58
CA CYS A 5 37.64 -15.88 7.37
C CYS A 5 38.94 -16.17 8.15
N LYS A 6 40.08 -15.65 7.66
CA LYS A 6 41.40 -15.81 8.26
C LYS A 6 41.47 -15.31 9.71
N PHE A 7 40.62 -14.40 10.10
CA PHE A 7 40.59 -13.79 11.44
C PHE A 7 39.58 -14.44 12.38
N LYS A 8 38.82 -15.45 11.90
CA LYS A 8 37.71 -16.07 12.65
C LYS A 8 36.72 -15.06 13.26
N ALA A 9 36.57 -13.90 12.60
CA ALA A 9 35.71 -12.80 13.03
C ALA A 9 34.22 -13.02 12.70
N LEU A 10 33.90 -14.06 11.91
CA LEU A 10 32.53 -14.40 11.57
C LEU A 10 32.06 -15.55 12.46
N ILE A 11 31.07 -15.27 13.27
CA ILE A 11 30.40 -16.27 14.12
C ILE A 11 28.98 -16.43 13.58
N ILE A 12 28.58 -17.67 13.27
CA ILE A 12 27.14 -17.97 13.10
C ILE A 12 26.60 -18.22 14.52
N GLU A 13 25.93 -17.24 15.10
CA GLU A 13 24.99 -17.56 16.18
C GLU A 13 23.97 -18.54 15.60
N LYS A 14 23.79 -19.70 16.23
CA LYS A 14 22.68 -20.62 15.89
C LYS A 14 21.43 -19.77 15.82
N LEU A 15 20.81 -19.71 14.65
CA LEU A 15 19.57 -18.96 14.41
C LEU A 15 18.66 -19.19 15.62
N ARG A 16 18.23 -18.12 16.25
CA ARG A 16 17.18 -18.18 17.26
C ARG A 16 16.06 -19.04 16.70
N PRO A 17 15.40 -19.85 17.53
CA PRO A 17 14.30 -20.68 17.05
C PRO A 17 13.40 -19.79 16.20
N THR A 18 13.14 -20.24 14.98
CA THR A 18 12.34 -19.53 13.98
C THR A 18 11.09 -19.01 14.68
N CYS A 19 10.93 -17.69 14.77
CA CYS A 19 9.67 -17.11 15.23
C CYS A 19 8.55 -17.82 14.45
N ALA A 20 7.58 -18.34 15.16
CA ALA A 20 6.42 -18.97 14.51
C ALA A 20 5.91 -18.00 13.45
N LEU A 21 5.67 -18.51 12.24
CA LEU A 21 5.14 -17.68 11.16
C LEU A 21 3.81 -17.08 11.63
N PRO A 22 3.54 -15.80 11.32
CA PRO A 22 2.30 -15.17 11.72
C PRO A 22 1.11 -15.90 11.08
N ASP A 23 0.00 -15.95 11.78
CA ASP A 23 -1.25 -16.42 11.20
C ASP A 23 -1.73 -15.40 10.16
N ILE A 24 -1.75 -15.83 8.90
CA ILE A 24 -2.20 -15.03 7.77
C ILE A 24 -3.67 -15.27 7.40
N LYS A 25 -4.38 -16.11 8.17
CA LYS A 25 -5.80 -16.36 7.96
C LYS A 25 -6.62 -15.11 8.27
N GLY A 26 -7.65 -14.88 7.46
CA GLY A 26 -8.54 -13.72 7.64
C GLY A 26 -8.08 -12.44 6.93
N TYR A 27 -6.91 -12.42 6.31
CA TYR A 27 -6.52 -11.33 5.44
C TYR A 27 -7.21 -11.48 4.08
N LYS A 28 -7.86 -10.40 3.60
CA LYS A 28 -8.62 -10.42 2.34
C LYS A 28 -8.69 -9.04 1.70
N GLY A 29 -8.79 -9.02 0.37
CA GLY A 29 -9.00 -7.81 -0.42
C GLY A 29 -7.70 -7.08 -0.76
N ILE A 30 -7.80 -6.23 -1.76
CA ILE A 30 -6.71 -5.40 -2.24
C ILE A 30 -6.98 -3.96 -1.87
N TRP A 31 -6.03 -3.34 -1.20
CA TRP A 31 -6.08 -1.93 -0.85
C TRP A 31 -5.20 -1.11 -1.78
N VAL A 32 -5.73 0.03 -2.18
CA VAL A 32 -5.01 1.07 -2.92
C VAL A 32 -5.00 2.32 -2.06
N PHE A 33 -3.82 2.84 -1.76
CA PHE A 33 -3.71 4.17 -1.17
C PHE A 33 -4.05 5.22 -2.24
N LEU A 34 -5.10 5.97 -1.98
CA LEU A 34 -5.57 7.05 -2.85
C LEU A 34 -4.82 8.34 -2.48
N GLU A 35 -3.70 8.56 -3.15
CA GLU A 35 -2.90 9.75 -2.92
C GLU A 35 -3.64 10.99 -3.37
N GLN A 36 -3.73 11.99 -2.50
CA GLN A 36 -4.30 13.28 -2.80
C GLN A 36 -3.28 14.42 -2.62
N LYS A 37 -3.41 15.45 -3.42
CA LYS A 37 -2.72 16.72 -3.26
C LYS A 37 -3.72 17.85 -3.49
N ASN A 38 -3.83 18.78 -2.53
CA ASN A 38 -4.76 19.91 -2.59
C ASN A 38 -6.22 19.49 -2.86
N GLY A 39 -6.68 18.39 -2.22
CA GLY A 39 -8.05 17.87 -2.38
C GLY A 39 -8.31 17.15 -3.72
N LYS A 40 -7.28 16.90 -4.54
CA LYS A 40 -7.42 16.19 -5.82
C LYS A 40 -6.67 14.87 -5.79
N ILE A 41 -7.33 13.80 -6.26
CA ILE A 41 -6.72 12.49 -6.39
C ILE A 41 -5.67 12.50 -7.49
N GLN A 42 -4.51 11.92 -7.20
CA GLN A 42 -3.40 11.82 -8.15
C GLN A 42 -3.61 10.66 -9.14
N SER A 43 -3.18 10.85 -10.38
CA SER A 43 -3.39 9.88 -11.48
C SER A 43 -2.90 8.47 -11.17
N VAL A 44 -1.80 8.34 -10.43
CA VAL A 44 -1.26 7.04 -10.02
C VAL A 44 -2.28 6.21 -9.22
N SER A 45 -3.16 6.85 -8.47
CA SER A 45 -4.22 6.16 -7.70
C SER A 45 -5.20 5.48 -8.65
N TYR A 46 -5.58 6.11 -9.74
CA TYR A 46 -6.47 5.53 -10.75
C TYR A 46 -5.81 4.39 -11.54
N GLU A 47 -4.52 4.52 -11.86
CA GLU A 47 -3.74 3.44 -12.46
C GLU A 47 -3.74 2.20 -11.55
N LEU A 48 -3.52 2.41 -10.25
CA LEU A 48 -3.52 1.33 -9.27
C LEU A 48 -4.89 0.71 -9.06
N LEU A 49 -5.97 1.49 -9.09
CA LEU A 49 -7.33 0.95 -9.05
C LEU A 49 -7.61 0.04 -10.25
N GLY A 50 -7.24 0.48 -11.46
CA GLY A 50 -7.37 -0.33 -12.68
C GLY A 50 -6.62 -1.66 -12.56
N LYS A 51 -5.35 -1.62 -12.16
CA LYS A 51 -4.54 -2.83 -11.98
C LYS A 51 -5.07 -3.71 -10.85
N SER A 52 -5.54 -3.13 -9.76
CA SER A 52 -6.12 -3.87 -8.64
C SER A 52 -7.36 -4.65 -9.05
N GLN A 53 -8.19 -4.14 -9.97
CA GLN A 53 -9.35 -4.86 -10.48
C GLN A 53 -8.95 -6.09 -11.30
N GLU A 54 -7.87 -6.03 -12.06
CA GLU A 54 -7.34 -7.22 -12.76
C GLU A 54 -6.87 -8.30 -11.77
N LEU A 55 -6.14 -7.88 -10.72
CA LEU A 55 -5.65 -8.79 -9.68
C LEU A 55 -6.81 -9.36 -8.85
N ALA A 56 -7.80 -8.53 -8.51
CA ALA A 56 -8.96 -8.90 -7.72
C ALA A 56 -9.82 -9.98 -8.40
N LYS A 57 -9.96 -9.92 -9.74
CA LYS A 57 -10.62 -10.98 -10.52
C LYS A 57 -9.93 -12.34 -10.33
N LYS A 58 -8.58 -12.37 -10.27
CA LYS A 58 -7.80 -13.59 -10.06
C LYS A 58 -7.90 -14.12 -8.63
N LEU A 59 -8.05 -13.22 -7.65
CA LEU A 59 -8.16 -13.55 -6.22
C LEU A 59 -9.59 -13.76 -5.74
N ASN A 60 -10.59 -13.36 -6.54
CA ASN A 60 -12.00 -13.31 -6.17
C ASN A 60 -12.23 -12.50 -4.87
N CYS A 61 -11.80 -11.25 -4.90
CA CYS A 61 -11.88 -10.34 -3.76
C CYS A 61 -12.21 -8.91 -4.20
N ASP A 62 -12.54 -8.05 -3.23
CA ASP A 62 -12.87 -6.65 -3.45
C ASP A 62 -11.61 -5.78 -3.54
N VAL A 63 -11.73 -4.67 -4.27
CA VAL A 63 -10.75 -3.58 -4.31
C VAL A 63 -11.25 -2.43 -3.43
N SER A 64 -10.44 -2.01 -2.48
CA SER A 64 -10.78 -0.91 -1.57
C SER A 64 -9.78 0.24 -1.69
N GLY A 65 -10.29 1.45 -1.85
CA GLY A 65 -9.50 2.67 -1.76
C GLY A 65 -9.36 3.14 -0.32
N ILE A 66 -8.16 3.51 0.09
CA ILE A 66 -7.90 4.18 1.37
C ILE A 66 -7.69 5.66 1.09
N LEU A 67 -8.63 6.48 1.52
CA LEU A 67 -8.61 7.92 1.30
C LEU A 67 -8.51 8.66 2.63
N ILE A 68 -7.43 9.41 2.79
CA ILE A 68 -7.16 10.23 3.96
C ILE A 68 -7.03 11.68 3.49
N GLY A 69 -7.79 12.60 4.08
CA GLY A 69 -7.74 13.99 3.65
C GLY A 69 -8.76 14.87 4.36
N ASN A 70 -9.12 15.96 3.72
CA ASN A 70 -10.16 16.89 4.16
C ASN A 70 -11.03 17.27 2.97
N ASN A 71 -12.36 17.33 3.16
CA ASN A 71 -13.34 17.71 2.12
C ASN A 71 -13.20 16.89 0.81
N MET A 72 -13.13 15.55 0.92
CA MET A 72 -12.90 14.66 -0.20
C MET A 72 -14.18 14.10 -0.84
N ASP A 73 -15.35 14.54 -0.42
CA ASP A 73 -16.64 13.95 -0.81
C ASP A 73 -16.89 14.01 -2.32
N ASP A 74 -16.48 15.07 -2.98
CA ASP A 74 -16.66 15.27 -4.42
C ASP A 74 -15.86 14.26 -5.28
N GLN A 75 -14.83 13.65 -4.71
CA GLN A 75 -13.97 12.69 -5.40
C GLN A 75 -14.49 11.24 -5.33
N LEU A 76 -15.42 10.95 -4.41
CA LEU A 76 -15.80 9.57 -4.07
C LEU A 76 -16.45 8.83 -5.24
N ASN A 77 -17.32 9.49 -5.99
CA ASN A 77 -18.00 8.88 -7.13
C ASN A 77 -17.01 8.53 -8.25
N ASP A 78 -16.08 9.44 -8.56
CA ASP A 78 -15.06 9.17 -9.60
C ASP A 78 -14.16 8.00 -9.21
N ILE A 79 -13.77 7.87 -7.94
CA ILE A 79 -13.00 6.74 -7.41
C ILE A 79 -13.76 5.42 -7.59
N ILE A 80 -15.05 5.39 -7.28
CA ILE A 80 -15.91 4.21 -7.47
C ILE A 80 -16.03 3.85 -8.95
N HIS A 81 -16.33 4.83 -9.79
CA HIS A 81 -16.46 4.64 -11.23
C HIS A 81 -15.17 4.10 -11.85
N ARG A 82 -14.00 4.39 -11.27
CA ARG A 82 -12.68 3.95 -11.74
C ARG A 82 -12.15 2.70 -11.05
N GLY A 83 -12.99 1.97 -10.32
CA GLY A 83 -12.65 0.60 -9.91
C GLY A 83 -12.63 0.33 -8.41
N ALA A 84 -12.96 1.26 -7.53
CA ALA A 84 -13.11 0.93 -6.12
C ALA A 84 -14.47 0.27 -5.85
N ASP A 85 -14.47 -0.85 -5.14
CA ASP A 85 -15.68 -1.49 -4.61
C ASP A 85 -16.04 -0.92 -3.25
N ASN A 86 -15.02 -0.57 -2.47
CA ASN A 86 -15.17 0.10 -1.17
C ASN A 86 -14.20 1.27 -1.08
N ILE A 87 -14.57 2.30 -0.31
CA ILE A 87 -13.69 3.40 0.06
C ILE A 87 -13.70 3.52 1.57
N TYR A 88 -12.53 3.34 2.20
CA TYR A 88 -12.34 3.70 3.60
C TYR A 88 -11.88 5.16 3.66
N LEU A 89 -12.77 6.00 4.15
CA LEU A 89 -12.59 7.44 4.17
C LEU A 89 -12.34 7.94 5.58
N VAL A 90 -11.20 8.59 5.78
CA VAL A 90 -10.86 9.30 7.03
C VAL A 90 -10.70 10.77 6.71
N GLN A 91 -11.56 11.62 7.27
CA GLN A 91 -11.57 13.06 7.02
C GLN A 91 -11.41 13.87 8.29
N ALA A 92 -10.51 14.83 8.27
CA ALA A 92 -10.38 15.85 9.30
C ALA A 92 -9.61 17.06 8.71
N PRO A 93 -9.82 18.28 9.21
CA PRO A 93 -9.08 19.47 8.77
C PRO A 93 -7.57 19.30 8.87
N GLU A 94 -7.09 18.63 9.91
CA GLU A 94 -5.68 18.35 10.18
C GLU A 94 -5.04 17.42 9.13
N LEU A 95 -5.85 16.66 8.40
CA LEU A 95 -5.43 15.70 7.38
C LEU A 95 -5.42 16.29 5.97
N GLN A 96 -5.65 17.59 5.81
CA GLN A 96 -5.68 18.26 4.51
C GLN A 96 -4.38 18.04 3.73
N ASN A 97 -3.25 18.14 4.42
CA ASN A 97 -1.93 17.91 3.85
C ASN A 97 -1.31 16.65 4.41
N PHE A 98 -0.54 15.96 3.58
CA PHE A 98 0.16 14.77 4.00
C PHE A 98 1.15 15.05 5.13
N GLN A 99 1.08 14.25 6.18
CA GLN A 99 2.07 14.17 7.25
C GLN A 99 2.33 12.70 7.56
N ASP A 100 3.59 12.33 7.63
CA ASP A 100 4.02 10.93 7.75
C ASP A 100 3.43 10.20 8.96
N GLU A 101 3.53 10.80 10.14
CA GLU A 101 3.15 10.13 11.40
C GLU A 101 1.63 9.95 11.52
N PRO A 102 0.78 10.98 11.36
CA PRO A 102 -0.66 10.83 11.43
C PRO A 102 -1.22 9.85 10.39
N TYR A 103 -0.76 9.95 9.15
CA TYR A 103 -1.20 9.05 8.08
C TYR A 103 -0.78 7.60 8.35
N THR A 104 0.45 7.39 8.88
CA THR A 104 0.92 6.07 9.27
C THR A 104 0.05 5.49 10.38
N ASN A 105 -0.24 6.26 11.43
CA ASN A 105 -1.06 5.79 12.56
C ASN A 105 -2.48 5.41 12.13
N ILE A 106 -3.10 6.22 11.27
CA ILE A 106 -4.41 5.92 10.69
C ILE A 106 -4.34 4.62 9.89
N PHE A 107 -3.32 4.49 9.03
CA PHE A 107 -3.14 3.32 8.18
C PHE A 107 -2.98 2.03 9.01
N LEU A 108 -2.18 2.09 10.08
CA LEU A 108 -1.95 0.96 10.99
C LEU A 108 -3.26 0.51 11.67
N LYS A 109 -4.04 1.48 12.18
CA LYS A 109 -5.35 1.20 12.80
C LYS A 109 -6.33 0.53 11.82
N LEU A 110 -6.37 1.01 10.57
CA LEU A 110 -7.21 0.43 9.53
C LEU A 110 -6.75 -1.00 9.17
N ILE A 111 -5.41 -1.23 9.03
CA ILE A 111 -4.86 -2.57 8.75
C ILE A 111 -5.22 -3.57 9.85
N GLU A 112 -5.09 -3.18 11.11
CA GLU A 112 -5.43 -4.01 12.26
C GLU A 112 -6.91 -4.41 12.23
N LYS A 113 -7.80 -3.46 11.92
CA LYS A 113 -9.25 -3.66 11.87
C LYS A 113 -9.71 -4.51 10.71
N TYR A 114 -9.17 -4.28 9.52
CA TYR A 114 -9.71 -4.83 8.27
C TYR A 114 -8.85 -5.90 7.59
N LYS A 115 -7.60 -6.05 7.98
CA LYS A 115 -6.68 -7.11 7.54
C LYS A 115 -6.62 -7.30 6.02
N PRO A 116 -6.12 -6.31 5.24
CA PRO A 116 -6.01 -6.45 3.79
C PRO A 116 -4.97 -7.51 3.40
N GLU A 117 -5.23 -8.26 2.33
CA GLU A 117 -4.29 -9.24 1.75
C GLU A 117 -3.13 -8.55 1.04
N ILE A 118 -3.43 -7.50 0.28
CA ILE A 118 -2.48 -6.76 -0.54
C ILE A 118 -2.68 -5.26 -0.30
N ILE A 119 -1.58 -4.52 -0.24
CA ILE A 119 -1.61 -3.04 -0.22
C ILE A 119 -0.72 -2.51 -1.35
N LEU A 120 -1.31 -1.68 -2.21
CA LEU A 120 -0.63 -1.01 -3.31
C LEU A 120 -0.58 0.49 -3.09
N CYS A 121 0.56 1.08 -3.40
CA CYS A 121 0.81 2.51 -3.23
C CYS A 121 1.58 3.04 -4.46
N GLY A 122 1.40 4.30 -4.81
CA GLY A 122 2.22 4.94 -5.83
C GLY A 122 3.69 5.07 -5.39
N ALA A 123 4.63 4.89 -6.30
CA ALA A 123 6.06 5.14 -6.04
C ALA A 123 6.39 6.65 -6.14
N THR A 124 5.56 7.47 -5.53
CA THR A 124 5.71 8.92 -5.35
C THR A 124 6.51 9.23 -4.09
N ALA A 125 6.84 10.48 -3.84
CA ALA A 125 7.48 10.89 -2.59
C ALA A 125 6.58 10.55 -1.38
N ILE A 126 5.28 10.86 -1.47
CA ILE A 126 4.28 10.58 -0.43
C ILE A 126 4.12 9.07 -0.22
N GLY A 127 3.86 8.34 -1.30
CA GLY A 127 3.61 6.90 -1.21
C GLY A 127 4.81 6.12 -0.69
N ARG A 128 6.03 6.46 -1.12
CA ARG A 128 7.26 5.82 -0.61
C ARG A 128 7.48 6.11 0.88
N SER A 129 7.25 7.35 1.32
CA SER A 129 7.40 7.71 2.73
C SER A 129 6.40 6.95 3.59
N LEU A 130 5.11 7.05 3.28
CA LEU A 130 4.03 6.42 4.03
C LEU A 130 4.20 4.90 4.14
N ILE A 131 4.28 4.24 2.98
CA ILE A 131 4.15 2.78 2.96
C ILE A 131 5.38 2.08 3.56
N SER A 132 6.56 2.70 3.47
CA SER A 132 7.77 2.17 4.11
C SER A 132 7.65 2.20 5.63
N ARG A 133 7.11 3.28 6.20
CA ARG A 133 6.85 3.39 7.63
C ARG A 133 5.82 2.37 8.10
N VAL A 134 4.74 2.21 7.34
CA VAL A 134 3.71 1.18 7.62
C VAL A 134 4.34 -0.21 7.63
N ALA A 135 5.10 -0.57 6.58
CA ALA A 135 5.72 -1.89 6.46
C ALA A 135 6.64 -2.24 7.63
N VAL A 136 7.48 -1.27 8.07
CA VAL A 136 8.36 -1.45 9.23
C VAL A 136 7.56 -1.66 10.52
N ASN A 137 6.50 -0.88 10.75
CA ASN A 137 5.69 -0.99 11.97
C ASN A 137 4.99 -2.36 12.08
N ILE A 138 4.46 -2.88 10.98
CA ILE A 138 3.80 -4.20 10.98
C ILE A 138 4.77 -5.36 10.66
N LYS A 139 6.07 -5.07 10.49
CA LYS A 139 7.15 -6.04 10.26
C LYS A 139 6.92 -6.94 9.05
N VAL A 140 6.48 -6.37 7.93
CA VAL A 140 6.29 -7.07 6.66
C VAL A 140 7.24 -6.56 5.58
N GLY A 141 7.43 -7.37 4.53
CA GLY A 141 8.22 -6.98 3.37
C GLY A 141 7.49 -5.96 2.49
N LEU A 142 8.25 -5.05 1.89
CA LEU A 142 7.79 -4.09 0.90
C LEU A 142 8.67 -4.18 -0.35
N THR A 143 8.05 -4.37 -1.51
CA THR A 143 8.76 -4.26 -2.79
C THR A 143 8.56 -2.87 -3.36
N ALA A 144 9.66 -2.15 -3.54
CA ALA A 144 9.63 -0.78 -4.04
C ALA A 144 9.78 -0.73 -5.57
N ASP A 145 9.13 0.28 -6.19
CA ASP A 145 9.30 0.66 -7.59
C ASP A 145 8.94 -0.44 -8.59
N CYS A 146 7.88 -1.17 -8.33
CA CYS A 146 7.37 -2.19 -9.24
C CYS A 146 6.92 -1.57 -10.56
N THR A 147 7.17 -2.32 -11.64
CA THR A 147 6.69 -2.01 -12.99
C THR A 147 5.74 -3.09 -13.52
N GLY A 148 5.63 -4.22 -12.83
CA GLY A 148 4.71 -5.29 -13.14
C GLY A 148 4.12 -5.92 -11.86
N LEU A 149 2.83 -6.22 -11.90
CA LEU A 149 2.13 -6.94 -10.85
C LEU A 149 1.30 -8.06 -11.47
N ASP A 150 1.33 -9.23 -10.85
CA ASP A 150 0.47 -10.34 -11.22
C ASP A 150 0.18 -11.23 -10.00
N ILE A 151 -0.72 -12.20 -10.17
CA ILE A 151 -1.02 -13.21 -9.15
C ILE A 151 -0.52 -14.58 -9.64
N GLU A 152 0.26 -15.25 -8.79
CA GLU A 152 0.66 -16.64 -9.04
C GLU A 152 -0.59 -17.53 -8.94
N PRO A 153 -0.92 -18.32 -10.00
CA PRO A 153 -2.22 -19.01 -10.09
C PRO A 153 -2.48 -20.04 -8.99
N ASN A 154 -1.46 -20.79 -8.58
CA ASN A 154 -1.63 -21.91 -7.65
C ASN A 154 -1.65 -21.44 -6.18
N LYS A 155 -0.72 -20.57 -5.81
CA LYS A 155 -0.53 -20.11 -4.43
C LYS A 155 -1.30 -18.84 -4.11
N LYS A 156 -1.86 -18.16 -5.13
CA LYS A 156 -2.57 -16.88 -5.00
C LYS A 156 -1.76 -15.80 -4.28
N ILE A 157 -0.46 -15.76 -4.53
CA ILE A 157 0.45 -14.74 -4.01
C ILE A 157 0.75 -13.68 -5.05
N LEU A 158 1.02 -12.46 -4.59
CA LEU A 158 1.38 -11.33 -5.44
C LEU A 158 2.78 -11.51 -6.01
N LEU A 159 2.89 -11.47 -7.34
CA LEU A 159 4.14 -11.39 -8.08
C LEU A 159 4.47 -9.91 -8.29
N GLN A 160 5.61 -9.47 -7.76
CA GLN A 160 6.00 -8.08 -7.71
C GLN A 160 7.27 -7.91 -8.57
N THR A 161 7.11 -7.47 -9.81
CA THR A 161 8.22 -7.37 -10.76
C THR A 161 8.76 -5.94 -10.79
N ARG A 162 10.06 -5.82 -10.65
CA ARG A 162 10.77 -4.55 -10.70
C ARG A 162 12.08 -4.66 -11.45
N PRO A 163 12.55 -3.58 -12.11
CA PRO A 163 13.89 -3.54 -12.65
C PRO A 163 14.94 -3.52 -11.51
N ALA A 164 16.01 -4.25 -11.71
CA ALA A 164 17.17 -4.33 -10.84
C ALA A 164 18.46 -4.07 -11.63
N PHE A 165 19.56 -3.80 -10.93
CA PHE A 165 20.87 -3.57 -11.53
C PHE A 165 20.86 -2.58 -12.71
N GLY A 166 20.32 -1.38 -12.47
CA GLY A 166 20.24 -0.34 -13.51
C GLY A 166 19.25 -0.63 -14.65
N GLY A 167 18.35 -1.59 -14.47
CA GLY A 167 17.33 -1.97 -15.46
C GLY A 167 17.73 -3.15 -16.36
N ASN A 168 18.93 -3.71 -16.17
CA ASN A 168 19.41 -4.83 -16.99
C ASN A 168 18.71 -6.17 -16.66
N ILE A 169 18.11 -6.28 -15.48
CA ILE A 169 17.44 -7.49 -15.03
C ILE A 169 16.07 -7.11 -14.47
N MET A 170 15.07 -7.93 -14.77
CA MET A 170 13.75 -7.86 -14.14
C MET A 170 13.67 -8.89 -13.02
N ALA A 171 13.54 -8.43 -11.78
CA ALA A 171 13.39 -9.30 -10.62
C ALA A 171 11.92 -9.41 -10.22
N THR A 172 11.41 -10.63 -10.07
CA THR A 172 10.09 -10.89 -9.52
C THR A 172 10.22 -11.35 -8.07
N ILE A 173 9.63 -10.58 -7.17
CA ILE A 173 9.71 -10.77 -5.72
C ILE A 173 8.36 -11.28 -5.21
N ILE A 174 8.39 -12.18 -4.24
CA ILE A 174 7.21 -12.74 -3.58
C ILE A 174 7.34 -12.64 -2.06
N SER A 175 6.22 -12.46 -1.38
CA SER A 175 6.13 -12.42 0.09
C SER A 175 5.11 -13.46 0.59
N PRO A 176 5.49 -14.76 0.64
CA PRO A 176 4.52 -15.83 0.88
C PRO A 176 4.03 -15.90 2.34
N ASN A 177 4.88 -15.51 3.31
CA ASN A 177 4.70 -15.83 4.72
C ASN A 177 4.09 -14.72 5.57
N TYR A 178 3.97 -13.50 5.02
CA TYR A 178 3.52 -12.33 5.77
C TYR A 178 2.39 -11.61 5.02
N ARG A 179 1.53 -10.96 5.79
CA ARG A 179 0.44 -10.12 5.27
C ARG A 179 0.40 -8.78 5.99
N PRO A 180 -0.01 -7.74 5.28
CA PRO A 180 -0.30 -7.67 3.84
C PRO A 180 0.96 -7.82 2.96
N GLN A 181 0.78 -8.24 1.70
CA GLN A 181 1.81 -8.16 0.67
C GLN A 181 1.84 -6.73 0.16
N MET A 182 2.98 -6.05 0.22
CA MET A 182 3.05 -4.60 -0.01
C MET A 182 3.96 -4.25 -1.17
N ALA A 183 3.49 -3.35 -2.04
CA ALA A 183 4.27 -2.85 -3.16
C ALA A 183 4.06 -1.36 -3.40
N THR A 184 5.13 -0.65 -3.78
CA THR A 184 4.98 0.62 -4.48
C THR A 184 5.15 0.41 -5.98
N VAL A 185 4.37 1.13 -6.77
CA VAL A 185 4.31 0.99 -8.24
C VAL A 185 4.65 2.32 -8.88
N ARG A 186 5.51 2.30 -9.88
CA ARG A 186 5.86 3.50 -10.65
C ARG A 186 4.62 4.05 -11.34
N HIS A 187 4.52 5.37 -11.41
CA HIS A 187 3.48 6.04 -12.19
C HIS A 187 3.67 5.80 -13.69
N LYS A 188 2.59 5.86 -14.46
CA LYS A 188 2.56 5.68 -15.93
C LYS A 188 3.01 4.30 -16.42
N VAL A 189 2.94 3.28 -15.55
CA VAL A 189 3.24 1.88 -15.94
C VAL A 189 2.01 0.98 -15.92
N MET A 190 0.94 1.41 -15.24
CA MET A 190 -0.33 0.72 -15.22
C MET A 190 -1.40 1.54 -15.95
N GLN A 191 -2.40 0.87 -16.49
CA GLN A 191 -3.50 1.55 -17.17
C GLN A 191 -4.66 1.81 -16.20
N PRO A 192 -5.15 3.05 -16.10
CA PRO A 192 -6.37 3.33 -15.37
C PRO A 192 -7.56 2.68 -16.07
N MET A 193 -8.57 2.31 -15.30
CA MET A 193 -9.86 1.91 -15.88
C MET A 193 -10.59 3.12 -16.45
N GLU A 194 -11.28 2.90 -17.59
CA GLU A 194 -12.27 3.87 -18.07
C GLU A 194 -13.41 4.01 -17.04
N PRO A 195 -13.90 5.23 -16.79
CA PRO A 195 -14.94 5.46 -15.80
C PRO A 195 -16.24 4.74 -16.19
N ASP A 196 -16.73 3.86 -15.33
CA ASP A 196 -18.06 3.25 -15.47
C ASP A 196 -19.03 3.90 -14.47
N THR A 197 -19.86 4.81 -14.98
CA THR A 197 -20.85 5.56 -14.17
C THR A 197 -21.96 4.68 -13.58
N LYS A 198 -22.11 3.44 -14.05
CA LYS A 198 -23.08 2.47 -13.51
C LYS A 198 -22.54 1.72 -12.30
N ARG A 199 -21.22 1.77 -12.06
CA ARG A 199 -20.57 1.09 -10.96
C ARG A 199 -21.03 1.68 -9.63
N LYS A 200 -21.35 0.79 -8.69
CA LYS A 200 -21.71 1.16 -7.31
C LYS A 200 -20.66 0.65 -6.35
N GLY A 201 -20.33 1.43 -5.35
CA GLY A 201 -19.38 1.08 -4.30
C GLY A 201 -19.91 1.49 -2.93
N LYS A 202 -19.24 1.02 -1.89
CA LYS A 202 -19.55 1.37 -0.50
C LYS A 202 -18.56 2.40 0.02
N ILE A 203 -19.07 3.43 0.68
CA ILE A 203 -18.25 4.42 1.39
C ILE A 203 -18.32 4.10 2.87
N ILE A 204 -17.20 3.77 3.46
CA ILE A 204 -17.05 3.45 4.88
C ILE A 204 -16.29 4.62 5.51
N ARG A 205 -17.05 5.45 6.24
CA ARG A 205 -16.47 6.60 6.94
C ARG A 205 -15.92 6.13 8.28
N GLU A 206 -14.62 6.27 8.46
CA GLU A 206 -13.94 5.97 9.71
C GLU A 206 -13.74 7.26 10.50
N ASN A 207 -14.05 7.21 11.78
CA ASN A 207 -13.87 8.37 12.63
C ASN A 207 -12.37 8.65 12.80
N PHE A 208 -11.99 9.90 12.60
CA PHE A 208 -10.69 10.39 12.97
C PHE A 208 -10.63 10.53 14.49
N ASP A 209 -9.68 9.83 15.09
CA ASP A 209 -9.37 9.96 16.51
C ASP A 209 -8.18 10.90 16.65
N ALA A 210 -8.40 12.04 17.32
CA ALA A 210 -7.35 13.04 17.51
C ALA A 210 -6.09 12.48 18.22
N SER A 211 -6.23 11.38 18.98
CA SER A 211 -5.09 10.69 19.58
C SER A 211 -4.15 10.06 18.55
N LEU A 212 -4.61 9.82 17.32
CA LEU A 212 -3.78 9.34 16.20
C LEU A 212 -2.99 10.45 15.54
N TYR A 213 -3.38 11.71 15.76
CA TYR A 213 -2.66 12.87 15.25
C TYR A 213 -1.49 13.21 16.16
N VAL A 214 -0.55 12.30 16.25
CA VAL A 214 0.73 12.56 16.93
C VAL A 214 1.74 12.87 15.84
N SER A 215 2.19 14.12 15.79
CA SER A 215 3.22 14.54 14.84
C SER A 215 4.32 15.33 15.56
N ARG A 216 5.56 14.93 15.34
CA ARG A 216 6.75 15.67 15.80
C ARG A 216 7.14 16.80 14.85
N THR A 217 6.45 16.89 13.71
CA THR A 217 6.66 17.92 12.71
C THR A 217 5.39 18.74 12.51
N LYS A 218 5.54 20.01 12.18
CA LYS A 218 4.43 20.91 11.82
C LYS A 218 4.68 21.44 10.43
N LEU A 219 3.70 21.30 9.55
CA LEU A 219 3.71 21.96 8.26
C LEU A 219 3.55 23.45 8.48
N LEU A 220 4.49 24.26 8.03
CA LEU A 220 4.42 25.72 8.10
C LEU A 220 3.84 26.31 6.82
N GLU A 221 4.40 25.93 5.68
CA GLU A 221 3.97 26.39 4.36
C GLU A 221 4.30 25.37 3.27
N ILE A 222 3.62 25.45 2.15
CA ILE A 222 3.94 24.71 0.92
C ILE A 222 4.38 25.73 -0.11
N VAL A 223 5.61 25.63 -0.57
CA VAL A 223 6.15 26.43 -1.67
C VAL A 223 6.05 25.60 -2.94
N GLU A 224 5.35 26.13 -3.96
CA GLU A 224 5.19 25.51 -5.28
C GLU A 224 6.20 26.05 -6.30
#